data_07a6119987f457f6f893f8c2b92befa0
#
_entry.id   07a6119987f457f6f893f8c2b92befa0
#
_cell.length_a   1.000
_cell.length_b   1.000
_cell.length_c   1.000
_cell.angle_alpha   90.00
_cell.angle_beta   90.00
_cell.angle_gamma   90.00
#
_symmetry.space_group_name_H-M   'P 1'
#
loop_
_entity.id
_entity.type
_entity.pdbx_description
1 polymer ?
#
loop_
_entity_poly.entity_id
_entity_poly.type
_entity_poly.pdbx_seq_one_letter_code
_entity_poly.pdbx_strand_id
1 'polypeptide(L)'
;MTTYSNTSYAVKNVSTSGSTAISSISSGTVAVSSLILSNTGTSPITVNAYIARSSVNYYLVYQATVPVGGSLEVIQGNRVVMLTGDSLTVTSGTATSCDCWISALTVV
;
A
#
# COMPACT_ATOMS: atom_id res chain seq x y z
N MET A 1 25.17 5.49 -12.52
CA MET A 1 24.38 6.74 -12.39
C MET A 1 23.09 6.46 -11.65
N THR A 2 22.74 7.31 -10.70
CA THR A 2 21.49 7.19 -9.97
C THR A 2 20.36 7.85 -10.75
N THR A 3 19.26 7.14 -10.93
CA THR A 3 18.09 7.65 -11.63
C THR A 3 16.91 7.73 -10.65
N TYR A 4 16.24 8.88 -10.61
CA TYR A 4 15.06 9.13 -9.81
C TYR A 4 13.85 9.21 -10.71
N SER A 5 12.77 8.53 -10.34
CA SER A 5 11.54 8.54 -11.11
C SER A 5 10.33 8.59 -10.19
N ASN A 6 9.41 9.50 -10.47
CA ASN A 6 8.11 9.49 -9.83
C ASN A 6 7.30 8.31 -10.36
N THR A 7 6.69 7.56 -9.46
CA THR A 7 5.97 6.33 -9.81
C THR A 7 4.67 6.28 -9.03
N SER A 8 3.66 5.67 -9.62
CA SER A 8 2.40 5.42 -8.93
C SER A 8 2.01 3.95 -9.09
N TYR A 9 1.28 3.45 -8.12
CA TYR A 9 0.75 2.09 -8.12
C TYR A 9 -0.72 2.15 -7.76
N ALA A 10 -1.53 1.30 -8.36
CA ALA A 10 -2.97 1.29 -8.11
C ALA A 10 -3.45 -0.15 -7.97
N VAL A 11 -4.36 -0.37 -7.03
CA VAL A 11 -5.05 -1.65 -6.86
C VAL A 11 -6.54 -1.37 -6.86
N LYS A 12 -7.27 -1.98 -7.79
CA LYS A 12 -8.73 -1.93 -7.84
C LYS A 12 -9.30 -3.10 -7.07
N ASN A 13 -10.27 -2.86 -6.22
CA ASN A 13 -10.95 -3.91 -5.45
C ASN A 13 -9.93 -4.77 -4.66
N VAL A 14 -9.36 -4.18 -3.64
CA VAL A 14 -8.37 -4.83 -2.78
C VAL A 14 -8.94 -6.14 -2.24
N SER A 15 -8.17 -7.22 -2.38
CA SER A 15 -8.59 -8.57 -2.03
C SER A 15 -8.63 -8.78 -0.51
N THR A 16 -9.52 -9.66 -0.06
CA THR A 16 -9.57 -10.07 1.36
C THR A 16 -8.39 -10.95 1.76
N SER A 17 -7.77 -11.63 0.79
CA SER A 17 -6.59 -12.47 1.04
C SER A 17 -5.28 -11.75 0.86
N GLY A 18 -5.32 -10.55 0.29
CA GLY A 18 -4.14 -9.72 0.07
C GLY A 18 -3.91 -9.43 -1.40
N SER A 19 -3.72 -8.14 -1.71
CA SER A 19 -3.35 -7.69 -3.05
C SER A 19 -1.94 -7.10 -2.97
N THR A 20 -1.04 -7.59 -3.81
CA THR A 20 0.31 -7.04 -3.89
C THR A 20 0.25 -5.69 -4.60
N ALA A 21 0.46 -4.61 -3.85
CA ALA A 21 0.44 -3.26 -4.39
C ALA A 21 1.78 -2.90 -5.03
N ILE A 22 2.88 -3.27 -4.39
CA ILE A 22 4.22 -3.13 -4.95
C ILE A 22 4.88 -4.50 -4.84
N SER A 23 5.17 -5.11 -6.00
CA SER A 23 5.84 -6.41 -6.02
C SER A 23 7.29 -6.28 -5.54
N SER A 24 7.91 -7.41 -5.23
CA SER A 24 9.28 -7.44 -4.71
C SER A 24 10.22 -6.58 -5.56
N ILE A 25 10.91 -5.65 -4.91
CA ILE A 25 11.80 -4.72 -5.58
C ILE A 25 13.03 -5.48 -6.06
N SER A 26 13.27 -5.44 -7.39
CA SER A 26 14.37 -6.18 -7.99
C SER A 26 15.69 -5.41 -7.95
N SER A 27 15.64 -4.08 -7.97
CA SER A 27 16.86 -3.26 -7.89
C SER A 27 16.49 -1.87 -7.37
N GLY A 28 17.44 -1.24 -6.67
CA GLY A 28 17.25 0.10 -6.14
C GLY A 28 16.34 0.14 -4.92
N THR A 29 15.74 1.28 -4.69
CA THR A 29 14.84 1.53 -3.56
C THR A 29 13.59 2.24 -4.03
N VAL A 30 12.52 2.13 -3.21
CA VAL A 30 11.26 2.85 -3.45
C VAL A 30 10.91 3.61 -2.18
N ALA A 31 10.77 4.93 -2.30
CA ALA A 31 10.33 5.78 -1.20
C ALA A 31 8.85 6.09 -1.40
N VAL A 32 7.99 5.48 -0.60
CA VAL A 32 6.55 5.67 -0.66
C VAL A 32 6.19 6.94 0.08
N SER A 33 5.59 7.91 -0.61
CA SER A 33 5.20 9.19 -0.03
C SER A 33 3.72 9.24 0.35
N SER A 34 2.88 8.44 -0.30
CA SER A 34 1.45 8.42 -0.03
C SER A 34 0.88 7.04 -0.34
N LEU A 35 0.04 6.54 0.55
CA LEU A 35 -0.73 5.32 0.35
C LEU A 35 -2.14 5.57 0.82
N ILE A 36 -3.09 5.62 -0.11
CA ILE A 36 -4.49 5.92 0.17
C ILE A 36 -5.33 4.69 -0.06
N LEU A 37 -6.15 4.34 0.96
CA LEU A 37 -7.12 3.26 0.88
C LEU A 37 -8.50 3.88 0.98
N SER A 38 -9.33 3.68 -0.06
CA SER A 38 -10.65 4.30 -0.16
C SER A 38 -11.74 3.24 -0.05
N ASN A 39 -12.76 3.50 0.75
CA ASN A 39 -13.93 2.62 0.88
C ASN A 39 -14.94 2.96 -0.22
N THR A 40 -15.10 2.05 -1.16
CA THR A 40 -16.06 2.18 -2.28
C THR A 40 -17.32 1.35 -2.08
N GLY A 41 -17.45 0.69 -0.93
CA GLY A 41 -18.59 -0.13 -0.60
C GLY A 41 -19.70 0.62 0.11
N THR A 42 -20.64 -0.13 0.70
CA THR A 42 -21.83 0.43 1.36
C THR A 42 -21.80 0.26 2.87
N SER A 43 -20.74 -0.32 3.41
CA SER A 43 -20.52 -0.51 4.86
C SER A 43 -19.10 -0.13 5.23
N PRO A 44 -18.83 0.21 6.49
CA PRO A 44 -17.44 0.42 6.92
C PRO A 44 -16.60 -0.85 6.69
N ILE A 45 -15.33 -0.66 6.35
CA ILE A 45 -14.40 -1.78 6.12
C ILE A 45 -13.20 -1.65 7.06
N THR A 46 -12.52 -2.76 7.29
CA THR A 46 -11.21 -2.76 7.95
C THR A 46 -10.13 -3.03 6.91
N VAL A 47 -9.00 -2.36 7.04
CA VAL A 47 -7.91 -2.48 6.07
C VAL A 47 -6.61 -2.75 6.79
N ASN A 48 -5.70 -3.43 6.08
CA ASN A 48 -4.33 -3.64 6.52
C ASN A 48 -3.40 -3.27 5.38
N ALA A 49 -2.22 -2.78 5.74
CA ALA A 49 -1.14 -2.57 4.79
C ALA A 49 0.16 -3.00 5.47
N TYR A 50 0.94 -3.84 4.80
CA TYR A 50 2.19 -4.30 5.38
C TYR A 50 3.27 -4.45 4.33
N ILE A 51 4.52 -4.34 4.80
CA ILE A 51 5.70 -4.59 4.00
C ILE A 51 6.26 -5.94 4.41
N ALA A 52 6.48 -6.81 3.43
CA ALA A 52 7.12 -8.09 3.65
C ALA A 52 8.61 -7.95 3.37
N ARG A 53 9.42 -8.30 4.38
CA ARG A 53 10.88 -8.32 4.27
C ARG A 53 11.39 -9.61 4.88
N SER A 54 12.13 -10.39 4.08
CA SER A 54 12.68 -11.69 4.52
C SER A 54 11.58 -12.59 5.10
N SER A 55 10.43 -12.64 4.43
CA SER A 55 9.26 -13.46 4.81
C SER A 55 8.62 -13.03 6.14
N VAL A 56 8.91 -11.81 6.62
CA VAL A 56 8.28 -11.26 7.81
C VAL A 56 7.44 -10.05 7.39
N ASN A 57 6.20 -9.99 7.88
CA ASN A 57 5.28 -8.90 7.57
C ASN A 57 5.38 -7.80 8.63
N TYR A 58 5.65 -6.59 8.19
CA TYR A 58 5.72 -5.40 9.05
C TYR A 58 4.53 -4.51 8.69
N TYR A 59 3.58 -4.38 9.61
CA TYR A 59 2.35 -3.66 9.35
C TYR A 59 2.54 -2.16 9.46
N LEU A 60 2.12 -1.44 8.42
CA LEU A 60 2.03 0.02 8.45
C LEU A 60 0.72 0.43 9.12
N VAL A 61 -0.34 -0.32 8.87
CA VAL A 61 -1.63 -0.16 9.52
C VAL A 61 -2.26 -1.54 9.67
N TYR A 62 -2.91 -1.77 10.82
CA TYR A 62 -3.49 -3.07 11.15
C TYR A 62 -4.94 -2.89 11.59
N GLN A 63 -5.86 -3.49 10.84
CA GLN A 63 -7.30 -3.47 11.12
C GLN A 63 -7.86 -2.06 11.35
N ALA A 64 -7.40 -1.09 10.54
CA ALA A 64 -7.91 0.26 10.61
C ALA A 64 -9.28 0.33 9.94
N THR A 65 -10.21 1.05 10.54
CA THR A 65 -11.55 1.22 10.00
C THR A 65 -11.60 2.38 9.02
N VAL A 66 -12.16 2.15 7.82
CA VAL A 66 -12.42 3.20 6.85
C VAL A 66 -13.93 3.32 6.71
N PRO A 67 -14.52 4.49 7.03
CA PRO A 67 -15.96 4.66 6.93
C PRO A 67 -16.45 4.68 5.48
N VAL A 68 -17.75 4.49 5.30
CA VAL A 68 -18.37 4.55 3.98
C VAL A 68 -18.08 5.90 3.32
N GLY A 69 -17.63 5.87 2.07
CA GLY A 69 -17.29 7.08 1.33
C GLY A 69 -16.03 7.79 1.79
N GLY A 70 -15.33 7.23 2.78
CA GLY A 70 -14.10 7.82 3.30
C GLY A 70 -12.85 7.18 2.73
N SER A 71 -11.71 7.72 3.13
CA SER A 71 -10.40 7.19 2.76
C SER A 71 -9.45 7.33 3.93
N LEU A 72 -8.39 6.52 3.91
CA LEU A 72 -7.32 6.52 4.90
C LEU A 72 -6.00 6.78 4.20
N GLU A 73 -5.29 7.83 4.62
CA GLU A 73 -3.91 8.05 4.20
C GLU A 73 -2.99 7.38 5.22
N VAL A 74 -2.37 6.28 4.83
CA VAL A 74 -1.57 5.45 5.74
C VAL A 74 -0.25 6.13 6.10
N ILE A 75 0.38 6.81 5.15
CA ILE A 75 1.73 7.37 5.32
C ILE A 75 1.70 8.72 6.04
N GLN A 76 0.68 9.53 5.80
CA GLN A 76 0.41 10.81 6.50
C GLN A 76 1.60 11.77 6.50
N GLY A 77 2.21 11.97 5.32
CA GLY A 77 3.29 12.93 5.16
C GLY A 77 4.68 12.41 5.53
N ASN A 78 4.78 11.25 6.18
CA ASN A 78 6.06 10.59 6.40
C ASN A 78 6.45 9.82 5.15
N ARG A 79 7.69 9.37 5.11
CA ARG A 79 8.18 8.59 3.99
C ARG A 79 8.50 7.19 4.47
N VAL A 80 8.04 6.20 3.70
CA VAL A 80 8.36 4.79 3.96
C VAL A 80 9.31 4.32 2.87
N VAL A 81 10.51 3.93 3.26
CA VAL A 81 11.55 3.51 2.31
C VAL A 81 11.54 1.99 2.23
N MET A 82 11.34 1.47 1.02
CA MET A 82 11.43 0.04 0.72
C MET A 82 12.74 -0.23 0.01
N LEU A 83 13.43 -1.28 0.45
CA LEU A 83 14.70 -1.70 -0.10
C LEU A 83 14.49 -2.89 -1.05
N THR A 84 15.56 -3.25 -1.78
CA THR A 84 15.54 -4.41 -2.67
C THR A 84 15.09 -5.66 -1.89
N GLY A 85 14.14 -6.39 -2.46
CA GLY A 85 13.54 -7.57 -1.84
C GLY A 85 12.25 -7.30 -1.07
N ASP A 86 11.95 -6.04 -0.73
CA ASP A 86 10.72 -5.69 -0.03
C ASP A 86 9.53 -5.70 -0.97
N SER A 87 8.35 -6.05 -0.46
CA SER A 87 7.08 -5.92 -1.18
C SER A 87 6.03 -5.28 -0.28
N LEU A 88 5.04 -4.65 -0.88
CA LEU A 88 3.94 -4.00 -0.15
C LEU A 88 2.63 -4.67 -0.52
N THR A 89 1.91 -5.14 0.49
CA THR A 89 0.62 -5.80 0.32
C THR A 89 -0.44 -5.05 1.11
N VAL A 90 -1.63 -4.96 0.54
CA VAL A 90 -2.81 -4.37 1.19
C VAL A 90 -3.93 -5.40 1.23
N THR A 91 -4.75 -5.35 2.29
CA THR A 91 -5.92 -6.22 2.42
C THR A 91 -7.12 -5.40 2.85
N SER A 92 -8.31 -5.88 2.49
CA SER A 92 -9.58 -5.32 2.93
C SER A 92 -10.41 -6.43 3.55
N GLY A 93 -11.10 -6.13 4.65
CA GLY A 93 -11.98 -7.10 5.30
C GLY A 93 -13.22 -7.43 4.47
N THR A 94 -13.53 -6.64 3.45
CA THR A 94 -14.70 -6.84 2.59
C THR A 94 -14.26 -6.80 1.13
N ALA A 95 -14.66 -7.80 0.35
CA ALA A 95 -14.33 -7.88 -1.07
C ALA A 95 -15.00 -6.74 -1.85
N THR A 96 -14.36 -6.31 -2.94
CA THR A 96 -14.87 -5.28 -3.89
C THR A 96 -15.28 -3.97 -3.22
N SER A 97 -14.65 -3.63 -2.10
CA SER A 97 -15.03 -2.44 -1.30
C SER A 97 -13.88 -1.49 -1.04
N CYS A 98 -12.69 -1.75 -1.59
CA CYS A 98 -11.53 -0.91 -1.30
C CYS A 98 -10.66 -0.75 -2.54
N ASP A 99 -10.30 0.49 -2.83
CA ASP A 99 -9.31 0.83 -3.84
C ASP A 99 -8.07 1.40 -3.16
N CYS A 100 -6.91 1.17 -3.77
CA CYS A 100 -5.64 1.63 -3.24
C CYS A 100 -4.90 2.45 -4.30
N TRP A 101 -4.33 3.57 -3.88
CA TRP A 101 -3.47 4.39 -4.71
C TRP A 101 -2.20 4.76 -3.96
N ILE A 102 -1.06 4.57 -4.62
CA ILE A 102 0.25 4.81 -4.01
C ILE A 102 1.05 5.76 -4.90
N SER A 103 1.65 6.76 -4.28
CA SER A 103 2.63 7.64 -4.92
C SER A 103 3.99 7.39 -4.31
N ALA A 104 5.00 7.26 -5.15
CA ALA A 104 6.34 6.90 -4.70
C ALA A 104 7.42 7.51 -5.59
N LEU A 105 8.63 7.51 -5.06
CA LEU A 105 9.84 7.87 -5.80
C LEU A 105 10.72 6.61 -5.88
N THR A 106 11.02 6.19 -7.10
CA THR A 106 11.96 5.07 -7.29
C THR A 106 13.36 5.62 -7.53
N VAL A 107 14.34 4.95 -6.96
CA VAL A 107 15.74 5.31 -7.08
C VAL A 107 16.51 4.07 -7.54
N VAL A 108 17.12 4.17 -8.68
CA VAL A 108 17.85 3.05 -9.28
C VAL A 108 19.30 3.43 -9.57
#